data_9ab73afea9eec0ead2e99872d756c57e
#
_entry.id   9ab73afea9eec0ead2e99872d756c57e
#
_cell.length_a   1.000
_cell.length_b   1.000
_cell.length_c   1.000
_cell.angle_alpha   90.00
_cell.angle_beta   90.00
_cell.angle_gamma   90.00
#
_symmetry.space_group_name_H-M   'P 1'
#
loop_
_entity.id
_entity.type
_entity.pdbx_description
1 polymer ?
#
loop_
_entity_poly.entity_id
_entity_poly.type
_entity_poly.pdbx_seq_one_letter_code
_entity_poly.pdbx_strand_id
1 'polypeptide(L)'
;MWEFLLYFFGYTILAYSMLLIATYVMLLVFAYRYSTGYKRWSDDYIRNMVQSAPYVPSISIVAPAYNEEKTIVDNVRSLLNMDYPKFEVCIVNDGSKDKTLELLINTFDLVEVPFDYVQKVHSAPFKRLLRSTNPEYAKLVVVDKVNGGTKADAVNAGLNVISTPYFINTDVDCILSKDAMYQCIFPVIMDETIIAVSGTMSMSNGSTLHDGKLVDIRPSSRPVPLFQDLEYKRSFLVGKMGWSKINAMNNVSGGYGLFSTEVVINAGGYSSSSFAEDMDMITRMIAYCCDFKRKYRVVQIPHTCCWTEGPSTLHMLYR
;
A
#
# COMPACT_ATOMS: atom_id res chain seq x y z
N MET A 1 5.99 35.60 39.93
CA MET A 1 5.88 34.14 39.59
C MET A 1 4.90 33.89 38.45
N TRP A 2 3.65 34.42 38.49
CA TRP A 2 2.67 34.26 37.39
C TRP A 2 3.12 34.91 36.09
N GLU A 3 3.61 36.10 36.07
CA GLU A 3 4.11 36.81 34.88
C GLU A 3 5.28 36.04 34.23
N PHE A 4 6.22 35.55 35.04
CA PHE A 4 7.32 34.75 34.56
C PHE A 4 6.83 33.47 33.84
N LEU A 5 5.84 32.75 34.41
CA LEU A 5 5.26 31.59 33.79
C LEU A 5 4.54 31.92 32.49
N LEU A 6 3.78 33.03 32.46
CA LEU A 6 3.09 33.47 31.24
C LEU A 6 4.09 33.78 30.10
N TYR A 7 5.15 34.52 30.41
CA TYR A 7 6.20 34.81 29.42
C TYR A 7 6.94 33.54 28.98
N PHE A 8 7.30 32.67 29.92
CA PHE A 8 7.99 31.43 29.62
C PHE A 8 7.16 30.55 28.68
N PHE A 9 5.90 30.28 29.02
CA PHE A 9 5.02 29.50 28.17
C PHE A 9 4.69 30.21 26.84
N GLY A 10 4.49 31.52 26.85
CA GLY A 10 4.23 32.31 25.65
C GLY A 10 5.40 32.21 24.64
N TYR A 11 6.63 32.45 25.11
CA TYR A 11 7.81 32.31 24.23
C TYR A 11 8.06 30.86 23.78
N THR A 12 7.82 29.88 24.64
CA THR A 12 7.97 28.47 24.30
C THR A 12 6.98 28.06 23.22
N ILE A 13 5.70 28.43 23.33
CA ILE A 13 4.67 28.16 22.33
C ILE A 13 5.02 28.89 21.03
N LEU A 14 5.45 30.16 21.10
CA LEU A 14 5.85 30.91 19.92
C LEU A 14 7.02 30.24 19.19
N ALA A 15 8.08 29.89 19.93
CA ALA A 15 9.24 29.21 19.37
C ALA A 15 8.88 27.88 18.74
N TYR A 16 8.05 27.07 19.41
CA TYR A 16 7.54 25.82 18.88
C TYR A 16 6.73 26.02 17.59
N SER A 17 5.83 27.00 17.58
CA SER A 17 5.01 27.31 16.41
C SER A 17 5.86 27.76 15.22
N MET A 18 6.88 28.59 15.46
CA MET A 18 7.82 29.03 14.42
C MET A 18 8.62 27.83 13.86
N LEU A 19 9.12 26.94 14.72
CA LEU A 19 9.83 25.74 14.31
C LEU A 19 8.92 24.81 13.47
N LEU A 20 7.68 24.65 13.87
CA LEU A 20 6.70 23.84 13.15
C LEU A 20 6.41 24.43 11.77
N ILE A 21 6.19 25.74 11.66
CA ILE A 21 6.00 26.43 10.37
C ILE A 21 7.25 26.26 9.50
N ALA A 22 8.44 26.49 10.04
CA ALA A 22 9.69 26.34 9.31
C ALA A 22 9.86 24.90 8.77
N THR A 23 9.51 23.88 9.57
CA THR A 23 9.54 22.48 9.14
C THR A 23 8.58 22.22 7.99
N TYR A 24 7.34 22.74 8.06
CA TYR A 24 6.37 22.59 6.97
C TYR A 24 6.84 23.30 5.68
N VAL A 25 7.39 24.50 5.78
CA VAL A 25 7.95 25.21 4.62
C VAL A 25 9.12 24.44 4.01
N MET A 26 10.01 23.89 4.84
CA MET A 26 11.12 23.03 4.39
C MET A 26 10.60 21.81 3.64
N LEU A 27 9.62 21.09 4.20
CA LEU A 27 9.02 19.92 3.57
C LEU A 27 8.35 20.30 2.25
N LEU A 28 7.65 21.43 2.17
CA LEU A 28 7.04 21.93 0.95
C LEU A 28 8.07 22.18 -0.15
N VAL A 29 9.20 22.82 0.19
CA VAL A 29 10.30 23.06 -0.75
C VAL A 29 10.91 21.74 -1.23
N PHE A 30 11.13 20.77 -0.34
CA PHE A 30 11.66 19.47 -0.71
C PHE A 30 10.68 18.69 -1.58
N ALA A 31 9.41 18.68 -1.23
CA ALA A 31 8.35 18.03 -2.01
C ALA A 31 8.24 18.64 -3.41
N TYR A 32 8.26 19.98 -3.52
CA TYR A 32 8.22 20.67 -4.81
C TYR A 32 9.42 20.29 -5.70
N ARG A 33 10.64 20.35 -5.16
CA ARG A 33 11.86 19.96 -5.90
C ARG A 33 11.85 18.49 -6.32
N TYR A 34 11.32 17.61 -5.47
CA TYR A 34 11.21 16.20 -5.78
C TYR A 34 10.15 15.95 -6.87
N SER A 35 8.99 16.56 -6.74
CA SER A 35 7.88 16.45 -7.70
C SER A 35 8.26 16.97 -9.09
N THR A 36 8.96 18.12 -9.17
CA THR A 36 9.41 18.66 -10.47
C THR A 36 10.42 17.75 -11.16
N GLY A 37 11.25 17.05 -10.40
CA GLY A 37 12.13 15.99 -10.92
C GLY A 37 11.35 14.81 -11.50
N TYR A 38 10.31 14.35 -10.80
CA TYR A 38 9.48 13.21 -11.21
C TYR A 38 8.59 13.53 -12.42
N LYS A 39 8.01 14.72 -12.49
CA LYS A 39 7.15 15.18 -13.60
C LYS A 39 7.82 15.22 -14.99
N ARG A 40 9.14 15.04 -15.06
CA ARG A 40 9.86 14.93 -16.33
C ARG A 40 9.59 13.63 -17.09
N TRP A 41 9.03 12.66 -16.39
CA TRP A 41 8.74 11.34 -16.94
C TRP A 41 7.26 11.24 -17.27
N SER A 42 6.91 11.02 -18.56
CA SER A 42 5.54 10.69 -18.93
C SER A 42 5.22 9.23 -18.59
N ASP A 43 3.94 8.90 -18.45
CA ASP A 43 3.50 7.53 -18.19
C ASP A 43 3.95 6.57 -19.29
N ASP A 44 3.93 7.00 -20.55
CA ASP A 44 4.44 6.22 -21.68
C ASP A 44 5.96 5.98 -21.57
N TYR A 45 6.71 6.98 -21.14
CA TYR A 45 8.15 6.82 -20.92
C TYR A 45 8.43 5.81 -19.82
N ILE A 46 7.74 5.91 -18.69
CA ILE A 46 7.88 4.97 -17.56
C ILE A 46 7.55 3.55 -18.01
N ARG A 47 6.43 3.37 -18.71
CA ARG A 47 6.03 2.07 -19.28
C ARG A 47 7.10 1.50 -20.21
N ASN A 48 7.56 2.28 -21.17
CA ASN A 48 8.58 1.84 -22.14
C ASN A 48 9.91 1.50 -21.45
N MET A 49 10.34 2.29 -20.48
CA MET A 49 11.56 2.03 -19.71
C MET A 49 11.46 0.73 -18.91
N VAL A 50 10.34 0.49 -18.24
CA VAL A 50 10.13 -0.76 -17.48
C VAL A 50 10.09 -1.96 -18.44
N GLN A 51 9.38 -1.85 -19.57
CA GLN A 51 9.26 -2.96 -20.54
C GLN A 51 10.58 -3.26 -21.27
N SER A 52 11.43 -2.26 -21.50
CA SER A 52 12.74 -2.42 -22.13
C SER A 52 13.86 -2.76 -21.16
N ALA A 53 13.59 -2.78 -19.85
CA ALA A 53 14.58 -3.18 -18.86
C ALA A 53 15.07 -4.62 -19.13
N PRO A 54 16.39 -4.90 -18.98
CA PRO A 54 16.93 -6.25 -19.18
C PRO A 54 16.24 -7.31 -18.31
N TYR A 55 15.78 -6.90 -17.16
CA TYR A 55 14.98 -7.70 -16.22
C TYR A 55 13.77 -6.91 -15.74
N VAL A 56 12.58 -7.41 -16.06
CA VAL A 56 11.32 -6.88 -15.54
C VAL A 56 10.95 -7.67 -14.28
N PRO A 57 11.02 -7.07 -13.07
CA PRO A 57 10.70 -7.79 -11.85
C PRO A 57 9.24 -8.27 -11.83
N SER A 58 9.01 -9.47 -11.32
CA SER A 58 7.65 -9.92 -11.02
C SER A 58 7.14 -9.32 -9.71
N ILE A 59 5.84 -9.09 -9.65
CA ILE A 59 5.18 -8.46 -8.50
C ILE A 59 3.98 -9.31 -8.07
N SER A 60 3.86 -9.60 -6.77
CA SER A 60 2.62 -10.17 -6.21
C SER A 60 1.79 -9.04 -5.58
N ILE A 61 0.50 -8.99 -5.90
CA ILE A 61 -0.45 -8.18 -5.13
C ILE A 61 -0.95 -9.04 -3.98
N VAL A 62 -0.70 -8.65 -2.75
CA VAL A 62 -1.20 -9.33 -1.55
C VAL A 62 -2.36 -8.52 -0.98
N ALA A 63 -3.55 -9.08 -1.01
CA ALA A 63 -4.77 -8.42 -0.56
C ALA A 63 -5.53 -9.31 0.45
N PRO A 64 -5.50 -8.95 1.76
CA PRO A 64 -6.30 -9.61 2.78
C PRO A 64 -7.79 -9.39 2.58
N ALA A 65 -8.59 -10.44 2.79
CA ALA A 65 -10.05 -10.40 2.71
C ALA A 65 -10.67 -11.06 3.96
N TYR A 66 -11.59 -10.36 4.63
CA TYR A 66 -12.34 -10.88 5.75
C TYR A 66 -13.78 -10.37 5.73
N ASN A 67 -14.75 -11.25 5.43
CA ASN A 67 -16.17 -10.94 5.33
C ASN A 67 -16.49 -9.86 4.27
N GLU A 68 -16.01 -10.08 3.04
CA GLU A 68 -16.14 -9.18 1.89
C GLU A 68 -17.11 -9.70 0.82
N GLU A 69 -18.13 -10.48 1.19
CA GLU A 69 -19.04 -11.14 0.24
C GLU A 69 -19.69 -10.20 -0.78
N LYS A 70 -19.83 -8.90 -0.44
CA LYS A 70 -20.50 -7.93 -1.32
C LYS A 70 -19.63 -7.40 -2.45
N THR A 71 -18.32 -7.35 -2.25
CA THR A 71 -17.39 -6.61 -3.11
C THR A 71 -16.25 -7.47 -3.65
N ILE A 72 -16.00 -8.63 -3.04
CA ILE A 72 -14.81 -9.44 -3.32
C ILE A 72 -14.64 -9.81 -4.79
N VAL A 73 -15.73 -10.17 -5.49
CA VAL A 73 -15.68 -10.60 -6.89
C VAL A 73 -15.22 -9.45 -7.79
N ASP A 74 -15.82 -8.28 -7.64
CA ASP A 74 -15.51 -7.10 -8.46
C ASP A 74 -14.11 -6.57 -8.16
N ASN A 75 -13.71 -6.60 -6.89
CA ASN A 75 -12.39 -6.19 -6.46
C ASN A 75 -11.30 -7.10 -7.03
N VAL A 76 -11.48 -8.43 -6.95
CA VAL A 76 -10.53 -9.39 -7.54
C VAL A 76 -10.45 -9.25 -9.06
N ARG A 77 -11.58 -9.04 -9.76
CA ARG A 77 -11.57 -8.75 -11.19
C ARG A 77 -10.79 -7.48 -11.51
N SER A 78 -10.95 -6.44 -10.70
CA SER A 78 -10.18 -5.20 -10.86
C SER A 78 -8.68 -5.44 -10.72
N LEU A 79 -8.25 -6.19 -9.71
CA LEU A 79 -6.84 -6.54 -9.50
C LEU A 79 -6.28 -7.42 -10.62
N LEU A 80 -7.04 -8.37 -11.15
CA LEU A 80 -6.62 -9.20 -12.28
C LEU A 80 -6.48 -8.43 -13.60
N ASN A 81 -7.19 -7.30 -13.74
CA ASN A 81 -7.16 -6.43 -14.93
C ASN A 81 -6.04 -5.38 -14.91
N MET A 82 -5.09 -5.47 -13.97
CA MET A 82 -3.94 -4.58 -13.92
C MET A 82 -3.05 -4.72 -15.15
N ASP A 83 -2.49 -3.59 -15.59
CA ASP A 83 -1.60 -3.53 -16.75
C ASP A 83 -0.13 -3.68 -16.29
N TYR A 84 0.32 -4.92 -16.19
CA TYR A 84 1.72 -5.25 -15.89
C TYR A 84 2.05 -6.64 -16.44
N PRO A 85 3.24 -6.88 -17.04
CA PRO A 85 3.52 -8.12 -17.75
C PRO A 85 3.69 -9.34 -16.84
N LYS A 86 4.29 -9.16 -15.66
CA LYS A 86 4.65 -10.26 -14.76
C LYS A 86 4.12 -10.02 -13.36
N PHE A 87 2.86 -10.40 -13.12
CA PHE A 87 2.28 -10.29 -11.79
C PHE A 87 1.35 -11.45 -11.46
N GLU A 88 1.10 -11.62 -10.18
CA GLU A 88 0.07 -12.50 -9.63
C GLU A 88 -0.75 -11.75 -8.57
N VAL A 89 -1.95 -12.22 -8.32
CA VAL A 89 -2.86 -11.69 -7.29
C VAL A 89 -3.04 -12.75 -6.23
N CYS A 90 -2.56 -12.48 -5.04
CA CYS A 90 -2.67 -13.34 -3.87
C CYS A 90 -3.73 -12.78 -2.93
N ILE A 91 -4.93 -13.34 -2.97
CA ILE A 91 -6.00 -13.02 -2.02
C ILE A 91 -5.84 -13.91 -0.79
N VAL A 92 -5.83 -13.30 0.39
CA VAL A 92 -5.74 -14.04 1.64
C VAL A 92 -7.09 -14.02 2.34
N ASN A 93 -7.83 -15.14 2.28
CA ASN A 93 -9.04 -15.32 3.05
C ASN A 93 -8.69 -15.59 4.52
N ASP A 94 -8.84 -14.58 5.37
CA ASP A 94 -8.52 -14.64 6.79
C ASP A 94 -9.65 -15.25 7.62
N GLY A 95 -10.09 -16.46 7.22
CA GLY A 95 -11.12 -17.20 7.93
C GLY A 95 -12.48 -16.51 7.92
N SER A 96 -12.91 -15.98 6.76
CA SER A 96 -14.24 -15.37 6.59
C SER A 96 -15.36 -16.31 7.03
N LYS A 97 -16.41 -15.73 7.63
CA LYS A 97 -17.58 -16.46 8.14
C LYS A 97 -18.82 -16.30 7.25
N ASP A 98 -18.73 -15.39 6.28
CA ASP A 98 -19.75 -15.14 5.26
C ASP A 98 -19.45 -15.94 3.97
N LYS A 99 -20.06 -15.56 2.85
CA LYS A 99 -19.89 -16.25 1.56
C LYS A 99 -18.64 -15.83 0.78
N THR A 100 -17.72 -15.06 1.36
CA THR A 100 -16.52 -14.55 0.67
C THR A 100 -15.75 -15.67 -0.03
N LEU A 101 -15.38 -16.74 0.69
CA LEU A 101 -14.60 -17.84 0.13
C LEU A 101 -15.40 -18.65 -0.90
N GLU A 102 -16.69 -18.91 -0.63
CA GLU A 102 -17.58 -19.60 -1.56
C GLU A 102 -17.71 -18.86 -2.89
N LEU A 103 -17.90 -17.54 -2.84
CA LEU A 103 -17.96 -16.69 -4.04
C LEU A 103 -16.67 -16.72 -4.83
N LEU A 104 -15.51 -16.67 -4.15
CA LEU A 104 -14.22 -16.79 -4.82
C LEU A 104 -14.07 -18.12 -5.54
N ILE A 105 -14.39 -19.24 -4.87
CA ILE A 105 -14.29 -20.60 -5.45
C ILE A 105 -15.18 -20.73 -6.68
N ASN A 106 -16.45 -20.34 -6.56
CA ASN A 106 -17.44 -20.55 -7.62
C ASN A 106 -17.24 -19.60 -8.82
N THR A 107 -16.81 -18.36 -8.57
CA THR A 107 -16.67 -17.34 -9.64
C THR A 107 -15.40 -17.52 -10.45
N PHE A 108 -14.32 -17.95 -9.81
CA PHE A 108 -13.00 -18.04 -10.44
C PHE A 108 -12.55 -19.49 -10.68
N ASP A 109 -13.46 -20.46 -10.59
CA ASP A 109 -13.19 -21.89 -10.82
C ASP A 109 -11.99 -22.40 -10.02
N LEU A 110 -11.95 -22.06 -8.71
CA LEU A 110 -10.82 -22.39 -7.86
C LEU A 110 -10.85 -23.84 -7.38
N VAL A 111 -9.70 -24.48 -7.45
CA VAL A 111 -9.48 -25.83 -6.89
C VAL A 111 -8.31 -25.80 -5.92
N GLU A 112 -8.36 -26.70 -4.95
CA GLU A 112 -7.24 -26.89 -4.04
C GLU A 112 -6.06 -27.53 -4.79
N VAL A 113 -4.86 -26.95 -4.56
CA VAL A 113 -3.63 -27.47 -5.13
C VAL A 113 -2.65 -27.86 -4.02
N PRO A 114 -1.89 -28.96 -4.20
CA PRO A 114 -0.82 -29.31 -3.27
C PRO A 114 0.18 -28.15 -3.14
N PHE A 115 0.51 -27.79 -1.90
CA PHE A 115 1.47 -26.72 -1.64
C PHE A 115 2.26 -27.02 -0.35
N ASP A 116 3.58 -27.04 -0.49
CA ASP A 116 4.49 -27.21 0.64
C ASP A 116 4.63 -25.86 1.35
N TYR A 117 3.77 -25.63 2.34
CA TYR A 117 3.75 -24.36 3.08
C TYR A 117 4.97 -24.25 4.00
N VAL A 118 5.82 -23.27 3.68
CA VAL A 118 6.95 -22.88 4.51
C VAL A 118 6.66 -21.57 5.21
N GLN A 119 6.60 -21.60 6.53
CA GLN A 119 6.37 -20.38 7.32
C GLN A 119 7.65 -19.55 7.41
N LYS A 120 7.81 -18.59 6.51
CA LYS A 120 8.93 -17.62 6.47
C LYS A 120 8.77 -16.55 7.56
N VAL A 121 7.53 -16.12 7.80
CA VAL A 121 7.13 -15.15 8.81
C VAL A 121 5.92 -15.66 9.58
N HIS A 122 5.75 -15.24 10.83
CA HIS A 122 4.67 -15.73 11.68
C HIS A 122 3.29 -15.35 11.13
N SER A 123 2.38 -16.32 11.06
CA SER A 123 0.96 -16.14 10.76
C SER A 123 0.13 -17.24 11.43
N ALA A 124 -1.18 -17.01 11.59
CA ALA A 124 -2.11 -18.05 12.04
C ALA A 124 -2.15 -19.23 11.05
N PRO A 125 -2.60 -20.42 11.47
CA PRO A 125 -2.46 -21.64 10.70
C PRO A 125 -3.02 -21.55 9.28
N PHE A 126 -2.20 -21.93 8.31
CA PHE A 126 -2.56 -22.16 6.92
C PHE A 126 -3.48 -23.39 6.82
N LYS A 127 -4.49 -23.34 5.96
CA LYS A 127 -5.39 -24.47 5.67
C LYS A 127 -5.10 -25.06 4.30
N ARG A 128 -5.19 -24.25 3.23
CA ARG A 128 -5.03 -24.69 1.85
C ARG A 128 -4.71 -23.55 0.90
N LEU A 129 -4.16 -23.90 -0.25
CA LEU A 129 -3.94 -23.02 -1.38
C LEU A 129 -4.92 -23.37 -2.50
N LEU A 130 -5.55 -22.35 -3.06
CA LEU A 130 -6.47 -22.51 -4.18
C LEU A 130 -5.93 -21.78 -5.40
N ARG A 131 -6.07 -22.40 -6.58
CA ARG A 131 -5.75 -21.81 -7.89
C ARG A 131 -6.88 -22.05 -8.86
N SER A 132 -7.01 -21.16 -9.83
CA SER A 132 -8.03 -21.30 -10.87
C SER A 132 -7.66 -22.40 -11.87
N THR A 133 -8.64 -23.19 -12.28
CA THR A 133 -8.55 -24.11 -13.43
C THR A 133 -8.80 -23.38 -14.75
N ASN A 134 -9.37 -22.16 -14.69
CA ASN A 134 -9.62 -21.33 -15.86
C ASN A 134 -8.34 -20.53 -16.21
N PRO A 135 -7.79 -20.67 -17.43
CA PRO A 135 -6.60 -19.92 -17.86
C PRO A 135 -6.73 -18.41 -17.78
N GLU A 136 -7.96 -17.88 -17.89
CA GLU A 136 -8.23 -16.45 -17.76
C GLU A 136 -7.82 -15.90 -16.39
N TYR A 137 -7.95 -16.73 -15.35
CA TYR A 137 -7.64 -16.39 -13.97
C TYR A 137 -6.36 -17.05 -13.44
N ALA A 138 -5.47 -17.50 -14.34
CA ALA A 138 -4.23 -18.20 -13.97
C ALA A 138 -3.31 -17.39 -13.04
N LYS A 139 -3.47 -16.07 -13.01
CA LYS A 139 -2.73 -15.17 -12.12
C LYS A 139 -3.29 -15.13 -10.69
N LEU A 140 -4.47 -15.70 -10.44
CA LEU A 140 -5.13 -15.70 -9.14
C LEU A 140 -4.66 -16.85 -8.27
N VAL A 141 -4.25 -16.49 -7.06
CA VAL A 141 -3.93 -17.41 -5.97
C VAL A 141 -4.77 -17.02 -4.76
N VAL A 142 -5.42 -17.99 -4.12
CA VAL A 142 -6.17 -17.73 -2.91
C VAL A 142 -5.61 -18.59 -1.77
N VAL A 143 -5.22 -17.93 -0.70
CA VAL A 143 -4.74 -18.53 0.55
C VAL A 143 -5.91 -18.59 1.52
N ASP A 144 -6.35 -19.78 1.90
CA ASP A 144 -7.35 -19.98 2.97
C ASP A 144 -6.64 -20.33 4.27
N LYS A 145 -6.91 -19.57 5.34
CA LYS A 145 -6.26 -19.74 6.64
C LYS A 145 -7.24 -19.57 7.81
N VAL A 146 -6.79 -19.92 9.00
CA VAL A 146 -7.51 -19.61 10.23
C VAL A 146 -7.40 -18.09 10.49
N ASN A 147 -8.50 -17.47 10.95
CA ASN A 147 -8.48 -16.04 11.26
C ASN A 147 -7.41 -15.69 12.31
N GLY A 148 -6.54 -14.76 11.97
CA GLY A 148 -5.45 -14.28 12.84
C GLY A 148 -5.81 -13.02 13.62
N GLY A 149 -7.01 -12.45 13.39
CA GLY A 149 -7.54 -11.29 14.09
C GLY A 149 -6.97 -9.95 13.66
N THR A 150 -5.97 -9.91 12.76
CA THR A 150 -5.36 -8.68 12.28
C THR A 150 -5.02 -8.77 10.79
N LYS A 151 -5.05 -7.61 10.10
CA LYS A 151 -4.58 -7.48 8.72
C LYS A 151 -3.11 -7.91 8.58
N ALA A 152 -2.27 -7.54 9.54
CA ALA A 152 -0.85 -7.89 9.59
C ALA A 152 -0.62 -9.41 9.47
N ASP A 153 -1.38 -10.21 10.22
CA ASP A 153 -1.31 -11.67 10.19
C ASP A 153 -1.72 -12.23 8.81
N ALA A 154 -2.77 -11.67 8.22
CA ALA A 154 -3.22 -12.10 6.89
C ALA A 154 -2.19 -11.76 5.80
N VAL A 155 -1.58 -10.56 5.83
CA VAL A 155 -0.49 -10.21 4.90
C VAL A 155 0.69 -11.16 5.06
N ASN A 156 1.07 -11.52 6.27
CA ASN A 156 2.15 -12.49 6.54
C ASN A 156 1.86 -13.87 5.91
N ALA A 157 0.61 -14.33 5.97
CA ALA A 157 0.24 -15.58 5.32
C ALA A 157 0.42 -15.51 3.80
N GLY A 158 0.10 -14.37 3.18
CA GLY A 158 0.40 -14.12 1.76
C GLY A 158 1.91 -14.14 1.48
N LEU A 159 2.73 -13.49 2.33
CA LEU A 159 4.20 -13.48 2.20
C LEU A 159 4.82 -14.89 2.28
N ASN A 160 4.22 -15.79 3.04
CA ASN A 160 4.68 -17.18 3.13
C ASN A 160 4.46 -17.97 1.82
N VAL A 161 3.52 -17.52 0.99
CA VAL A 161 3.13 -18.21 -0.27
C VAL A 161 3.80 -17.61 -1.49
N ILE A 162 3.93 -16.29 -1.57
CA ILE A 162 4.51 -15.61 -2.72
C ILE A 162 6.03 -15.87 -2.85
N SER A 163 6.52 -15.80 -4.10
CA SER A 163 7.96 -15.98 -4.42
C SER A 163 8.54 -14.82 -5.25
N THR A 164 7.75 -13.79 -5.53
CA THR A 164 8.19 -12.62 -6.30
C THR A 164 9.13 -11.73 -5.50
N PRO A 165 10.09 -11.05 -6.16
CA PRO A 165 11.06 -10.18 -5.48
C PRO A 165 10.42 -8.94 -4.84
N TYR A 166 9.27 -8.53 -5.35
CA TYR A 166 8.49 -7.41 -4.83
C TYR A 166 7.03 -7.80 -4.66
N PHE A 167 6.39 -7.20 -3.68
CA PHE A 167 4.93 -7.32 -3.53
C PHE A 167 4.30 -5.96 -3.25
N ILE A 168 3.05 -5.84 -3.65
CA ILE A 168 2.17 -4.73 -3.28
C ILE A 168 1.26 -5.21 -2.18
N ASN A 169 1.27 -4.53 -1.04
CA ASN A 169 0.25 -4.68 -0.01
C ASN A 169 -0.88 -3.70 -0.32
N THR A 170 -2.11 -4.19 -0.40
CA THR A 170 -3.29 -3.35 -0.61
C THR A 170 -4.50 -3.93 0.11
N ASP A 171 -5.44 -3.07 0.50
CA ASP A 171 -6.74 -3.54 0.97
C ASP A 171 -7.55 -4.06 -0.23
N VAL A 172 -8.32 -5.12 -0.01
CA VAL A 172 -9.08 -5.74 -1.10
C VAL A 172 -10.16 -4.82 -1.68
N ASP A 173 -10.64 -3.87 -0.89
CA ASP A 173 -11.63 -2.84 -1.26
C ASP A 173 -11.03 -1.59 -1.92
N CYS A 174 -9.72 -1.51 -2.02
CA CYS A 174 -9.03 -0.44 -2.70
C CYS A 174 -9.08 -0.59 -4.23
N ILE A 175 -9.30 0.53 -4.93
CA ILE A 175 -9.30 0.59 -6.39
C ILE A 175 -7.92 1.07 -6.84
N LEU A 176 -7.21 0.25 -7.60
CA LEU A 176 -5.88 0.57 -8.09
C LEU A 176 -5.94 1.22 -9.49
N SER A 177 -5.03 2.16 -9.75
CA SER A 177 -4.76 2.63 -11.12
C SER A 177 -4.15 1.49 -11.94
N LYS A 178 -4.56 1.34 -13.20
CA LYS A 178 -4.08 0.26 -14.07
C LYS A 178 -2.57 0.24 -14.23
N ASP A 179 -1.94 1.39 -14.18
CA ASP A 179 -0.50 1.61 -14.33
C ASP A 179 0.25 1.68 -12.99
N ALA A 180 -0.45 1.51 -11.86
CA ALA A 180 0.13 1.65 -10.52
C ALA A 180 1.39 0.80 -10.31
N MET A 181 1.45 -0.41 -10.88
CA MET A 181 2.64 -1.25 -10.80
C MET A 181 3.82 -0.67 -11.57
N TYR A 182 3.60 -0.12 -12.77
CA TYR A 182 4.65 0.55 -13.53
C TYR A 182 5.20 1.75 -12.78
N GLN A 183 4.32 2.56 -12.19
CA GLN A 183 4.70 3.75 -11.44
C GLN A 183 5.51 3.42 -10.19
N CYS A 184 5.16 2.35 -9.49
CA CYS A 184 5.88 1.94 -8.27
C CYS A 184 7.19 1.21 -8.55
N ILE A 185 7.29 0.40 -9.61
CA ILE A 185 8.51 -0.35 -9.91
C ILE A 185 9.58 0.49 -10.60
N PHE A 186 9.18 1.55 -11.33
CA PHE A 186 10.10 2.41 -12.06
C PHE A 186 11.22 3.00 -11.17
N PRO A 187 10.94 3.61 -10.00
CA PRO A 187 12.00 4.08 -9.11
C PRO A 187 12.97 2.96 -8.69
N VAL A 188 12.47 1.75 -8.46
CA VAL A 188 13.28 0.60 -8.05
C VAL A 188 14.25 0.16 -9.16
N ILE A 189 13.80 0.17 -10.41
CA ILE A 189 14.67 -0.13 -11.57
C ILE A 189 15.76 0.92 -11.71
N MET A 190 15.47 2.18 -11.36
CA MET A 190 16.44 3.28 -11.44
C MET A 190 17.42 3.33 -10.26
N ASP A 191 17.03 2.76 -9.10
CA ASP A 191 17.83 2.77 -7.88
C ASP A 191 17.54 1.50 -7.05
N GLU A 192 18.44 0.53 -7.15
CA GLU A 192 18.36 -0.77 -6.46
C GLU A 192 18.41 -0.67 -4.92
N THR A 193 18.75 0.49 -4.39
CA THR A 193 18.73 0.73 -2.94
C THR A 193 17.30 0.95 -2.40
N ILE A 194 16.30 1.10 -3.27
CA ILE A 194 14.91 1.32 -2.86
C ILE A 194 14.30 0.00 -2.37
N ILE A 195 13.94 -0.02 -1.08
CA ILE A 195 13.34 -1.18 -0.42
C ILE A 195 11.82 -1.09 -0.31
N ALA A 196 11.27 0.12 -0.39
CA ALA A 196 9.82 0.33 -0.38
C ALA A 196 9.43 1.61 -1.14
N VAL A 197 8.27 1.57 -1.81
CA VAL A 197 7.69 2.68 -2.57
C VAL A 197 6.25 2.90 -2.13
N SER A 198 5.94 4.11 -1.68
CA SER A 198 4.58 4.54 -1.36
C SER A 198 3.97 5.23 -2.58
N GLY A 199 2.85 4.73 -3.07
CA GLY A 199 2.00 5.44 -4.03
C GLY A 199 1.12 6.49 -3.34
N THR A 200 0.72 7.53 -4.07
CA THR A 200 -0.27 8.47 -3.57
C THR A 200 -1.65 7.81 -3.53
N MET A 201 -2.38 8.02 -2.45
CA MET A 201 -3.76 7.59 -2.30
C MET A 201 -4.70 8.79 -2.35
N SER A 202 -5.94 8.60 -2.82
CA SER A 202 -6.98 9.61 -2.89
C SER A 202 -8.33 9.01 -2.49
N MET A 203 -9.33 9.88 -2.22
CA MET A 203 -10.68 9.43 -1.92
C MET A 203 -11.46 9.14 -3.20
N SER A 204 -12.17 8.02 -3.25
CA SER A 204 -13.09 7.66 -4.33
C SER A 204 -14.48 8.29 -4.17
N ASN A 205 -14.80 8.84 -3.01
CA ASN A 205 -16.09 9.44 -2.71
C ASN A 205 -16.42 10.59 -3.69
N GLY A 206 -17.43 10.44 -4.50
CA GLY A 206 -17.82 11.40 -5.54
C GLY A 206 -17.43 10.96 -6.94
N SER A 207 -16.59 9.95 -7.06
CA SER A 207 -16.23 9.33 -8.34
C SER A 207 -17.25 8.26 -8.73
N THR A 208 -17.34 7.98 -10.03
CA THR A 208 -18.24 6.94 -10.55
C THR A 208 -17.45 5.67 -10.82
N LEU A 209 -17.93 4.57 -10.24
CA LEU A 209 -17.41 3.22 -10.47
C LEU A 209 -18.26 2.53 -11.55
N HIS A 210 -17.59 1.88 -12.51
CA HIS A 210 -18.22 1.00 -13.46
C HIS A 210 -17.32 -0.23 -13.66
N ASP A 211 -17.84 -1.43 -13.37
CA ASP A 211 -17.11 -2.72 -13.44
C ASP A 211 -15.78 -2.69 -12.69
N GLY A 212 -15.76 -2.18 -11.44
CA GLY A 212 -14.56 -2.10 -10.61
C GLY A 212 -13.51 -1.08 -11.08
N LYS A 213 -13.86 -0.20 -12.04
CA LYS A 213 -12.98 0.85 -12.57
C LYS A 213 -13.55 2.23 -12.29
N LEU A 214 -12.69 3.16 -11.92
CA LEU A 214 -13.06 4.58 -11.86
C LEU A 214 -13.19 5.13 -13.28
N VAL A 215 -14.41 5.50 -13.65
CA VAL A 215 -14.72 6.07 -14.98
C VAL A 215 -14.64 7.59 -14.95
N ASP A 216 -15.03 8.20 -13.83
CA ASP A 216 -15.05 9.64 -13.65
C ASP A 216 -14.55 9.96 -12.23
N ILE A 217 -13.40 10.62 -12.17
CA ILE A 217 -12.75 10.96 -10.88
C ILE A 217 -13.15 12.38 -10.51
N ARG A 218 -13.99 12.51 -9.48
CA ARG A 218 -14.45 13.81 -8.98
C ARG A 218 -14.28 13.91 -7.47
N PRO A 219 -13.94 15.10 -6.96
CA PRO A 219 -13.96 15.34 -5.52
C PRO A 219 -15.38 15.21 -4.99
N SER A 220 -15.52 14.73 -3.77
CA SER A 220 -16.81 14.63 -3.10
C SER A 220 -17.42 16.01 -2.88
N SER A 221 -18.74 16.13 -3.08
CA SER A 221 -19.51 17.31 -2.69
C SER A 221 -19.77 17.38 -1.17
N ARG A 222 -19.54 16.28 -0.45
CA ARG A 222 -19.72 16.21 1.02
C ARG A 222 -18.46 16.69 1.72
N PRO A 223 -18.57 17.50 2.80
CA PRO A 223 -17.41 18.11 3.46
C PRO A 223 -16.45 17.08 4.08
N VAL A 224 -16.96 16.03 4.73
CA VAL A 224 -16.10 15.05 5.43
C VAL A 224 -15.14 14.34 4.46
N PRO A 225 -15.58 13.67 3.38
CA PRO A 225 -14.65 13.06 2.43
C PRO A 225 -13.77 14.10 1.72
N LEU A 226 -14.28 15.31 1.47
CA LEU A 226 -13.48 16.38 0.85
C LEU A 226 -12.31 16.80 1.73
N PHE A 227 -12.52 16.99 3.04
CA PHE A 227 -11.45 17.31 3.98
C PHE A 227 -10.47 16.16 4.13
N GLN A 228 -10.93 14.90 4.11
CA GLN A 228 -10.05 13.74 4.13
C GLN A 228 -9.19 13.65 2.86
N ASP A 229 -9.75 13.93 1.68
CA ASP A 229 -8.99 13.96 0.43
C ASP A 229 -7.92 15.06 0.44
N LEU A 230 -8.25 16.25 0.97
CA LEU A 230 -7.28 17.33 1.18
C LEU A 230 -6.17 16.93 2.16
N GLU A 231 -6.52 16.25 3.26
CA GLU A 231 -5.56 15.77 4.24
C GLU A 231 -4.64 14.70 3.63
N TYR A 232 -5.18 13.77 2.83
CA TYR A 232 -4.39 12.79 2.10
C TYR A 232 -3.43 13.45 1.12
N LYS A 233 -3.90 14.41 0.30
CA LYS A 233 -3.04 15.16 -0.62
C LYS A 233 -1.92 15.91 0.12
N ARG A 234 -2.24 16.56 1.25
CA ARG A 234 -1.24 17.20 2.09
C ARG A 234 -0.22 16.18 2.64
N SER A 235 -0.70 15.06 3.16
CA SER A 235 0.15 14.01 3.74
C SER A 235 1.07 13.38 2.70
N PHE A 236 0.52 12.95 1.56
CA PHE A 236 1.28 12.25 0.52
C PHE A 236 2.16 13.20 -0.29
N LEU A 237 1.59 14.32 -0.80
CA LEU A 237 2.29 15.19 -1.75
C LEU A 237 3.18 16.25 -1.11
N VAL A 238 3.03 16.53 0.19
CA VAL A 238 3.90 17.46 0.92
C VAL A 238 4.71 16.70 1.96
N GLY A 239 4.05 16.06 2.92
CA GLY A 239 4.71 15.38 4.02
C GLY A 239 5.63 14.24 3.55
N LYS A 240 5.04 13.16 3.02
CA LYS A 240 5.80 11.96 2.62
C LYS A 240 6.81 12.25 1.50
N MET A 241 6.45 13.07 0.50
CA MET A 241 7.41 13.47 -0.54
C MET A 241 8.58 14.28 0.01
N GLY A 242 8.32 15.20 0.94
CA GLY A 242 9.38 15.96 1.60
C GLY A 242 10.34 15.07 2.37
N TRP A 243 9.81 14.15 3.18
CA TRP A 243 10.61 13.18 3.93
C TRP A 243 11.34 12.19 3.02
N SER A 244 10.71 11.75 1.92
CA SER A 244 11.33 10.89 0.91
C SER A 244 12.60 11.53 0.30
N LYS A 245 12.59 12.85 0.08
CA LYS A 245 13.74 13.56 -0.48
C LYS A 245 15.00 13.42 0.36
N ILE A 246 14.88 13.39 1.67
CA ILE A 246 15.99 13.27 2.63
C ILE A 246 16.16 11.87 3.20
N ASN A 247 15.45 10.88 2.63
CA ASN A 247 15.43 9.48 3.10
C ASN A 247 15.04 9.32 4.57
N ALA A 248 14.09 10.11 5.03
CA ALA A 248 13.56 10.10 6.40
C ALA A 248 12.08 9.67 6.45
N MET A 249 11.57 9.04 5.39
CA MET A 249 10.21 8.52 5.34
C MET A 249 10.12 7.21 6.15
N ASN A 250 9.29 7.21 7.18
CA ASN A 250 9.10 6.09 8.11
C ASN A 250 7.73 5.41 7.98
N ASN A 251 6.93 5.74 6.97
CA ASN A 251 5.60 5.20 6.77
C ASN A 251 5.29 5.05 5.27
N VAL A 252 4.98 3.82 4.86
CA VAL A 252 4.29 3.49 3.60
C VAL A 252 2.88 3.09 3.99
N SER A 253 1.87 3.68 3.35
CA SER A 253 0.48 3.45 3.73
C SER A 253 0.10 1.97 3.72
N GLY A 254 -0.61 1.51 4.74
CA GLY A 254 -1.13 0.15 4.81
C GLY A 254 -2.13 -0.19 3.69
N GLY A 255 -2.80 0.83 3.09
CA GLY A 255 -3.75 0.63 2.01
C GLY A 255 -3.10 0.45 0.62
N TYR A 256 -1.85 0.92 0.42
CA TYR A 256 -1.13 0.72 -0.84
C TYR A 256 0.37 1.03 -0.72
N GLY A 257 1.20 0.06 -1.06
CA GLY A 257 2.65 0.23 -1.15
C GLY A 257 3.34 -0.97 -1.77
N LEU A 258 4.44 -0.70 -2.49
CA LEU A 258 5.35 -1.73 -3.03
C LEU A 258 6.51 -1.94 -2.06
N PHE A 259 6.86 -3.19 -1.81
CA PHE A 259 7.92 -3.57 -0.86
C PHE A 259 8.84 -4.64 -1.44
N SER A 260 10.10 -4.62 -1.06
CA SER A 260 11.04 -5.74 -1.29
C SER A 260 10.63 -6.93 -0.41
N THR A 261 10.25 -8.04 -1.04
CA THR A 261 9.81 -9.26 -0.33
C THR A 261 10.91 -9.79 0.57
N GLU A 262 12.15 -9.83 0.09
CA GLU A 262 13.32 -10.26 0.86
C GLU A 262 13.51 -9.44 2.12
N VAL A 263 13.48 -8.11 2.01
CA VAL A 263 13.73 -7.22 3.17
C VAL A 263 12.61 -7.34 4.19
N VAL A 264 11.34 -7.43 3.75
CA VAL A 264 10.19 -7.59 4.66
C VAL A 264 10.27 -8.93 5.41
N ILE A 265 10.57 -10.03 4.72
CA ILE A 265 10.70 -11.36 5.36
C ILE A 265 11.86 -11.36 6.37
N ASN A 266 13.02 -10.83 5.99
CA ASN A 266 14.19 -10.80 6.86
C ASN A 266 14.02 -9.83 8.05
N ALA A 267 13.18 -8.79 7.91
CA ALA A 267 12.78 -7.92 9.03
C ALA A 267 11.72 -8.57 9.95
N GLY A 268 11.28 -9.81 9.67
CA GLY A 268 10.34 -10.59 10.48
C GLY A 268 8.87 -10.44 10.11
N GLY A 269 8.55 -9.83 8.95
CA GLY A 269 7.16 -9.64 8.49
C GLY A 269 6.39 -8.57 9.28
N TYR A 270 5.08 -8.47 9.08
CA TYR A 270 4.22 -7.52 9.80
C TYR A 270 3.94 -7.98 11.23
N SER A 271 3.84 -7.04 12.17
CA SER A 271 3.57 -7.32 13.58
C SER A 271 2.08 -7.20 13.90
N SER A 272 1.47 -8.29 14.33
CA SER A 272 0.07 -8.32 14.78
C SER A 272 -0.16 -7.61 16.12
N SER A 273 0.88 -7.28 16.85
CA SER A 273 0.80 -6.57 18.13
C SER A 273 0.93 -5.05 18.00
N SER A 274 1.28 -4.54 16.81
CA SER A 274 1.41 -3.11 16.56
C SER A 274 0.08 -2.52 16.09
N PHE A 275 -0.32 -1.37 16.68
CA PHE A 275 -1.46 -0.59 16.18
C PHE A 275 -1.15 0.19 14.90
N ALA A 276 0.13 0.40 14.59
CA ALA A 276 0.63 1.08 13.41
C ALA A 276 1.58 0.15 12.68
N GLU A 277 1.05 -0.96 12.18
CA GLU A 277 1.80 -2.06 11.56
C GLU A 277 2.60 -1.62 10.33
N ASP A 278 2.13 -0.59 9.62
CA ASP A 278 2.79 -0.01 8.46
C ASP A 278 4.04 0.80 8.85
N MET A 279 3.97 1.62 9.92
CA MET A 279 5.14 2.34 10.45
C MET A 279 6.15 1.38 11.09
N ASP A 280 5.66 0.43 11.86
CA ASP A 280 6.47 -0.59 12.50
C ASP A 280 7.24 -1.41 11.45
N MET A 281 6.59 -1.83 10.38
CA MET A 281 7.23 -2.58 9.30
C MET A 281 8.38 -1.80 8.66
N ILE A 282 8.15 -0.55 8.27
CA ILE A 282 9.19 0.30 7.67
C ILE A 282 10.36 0.51 8.64
N THR A 283 10.07 0.74 9.93
CA THR A 283 11.11 0.93 10.94
C THR A 283 11.98 -0.32 11.07
N ARG A 284 11.39 -1.52 11.10
CA ARG A 284 12.13 -2.79 11.16
C ARG A 284 12.90 -3.10 9.87
N MET A 285 12.34 -2.78 8.69
CA MET A 285 13.08 -2.88 7.43
C MET A 285 14.33 -1.99 7.42
N ILE A 286 14.21 -0.75 7.92
CA ILE A 286 15.33 0.18 8.05
C ILE A 286 16.37 -0.36 9.04
N ALA A 287 15.93 -0.83 10.21
CA ALA A 287 16.82 -1.42 11.23
C ALA A 287 17.58 -2.61 10.64
N TYR A 288 16.88 -3.55 9.98
CA TYR A 288 17.51 -4.68 9.28
C TYR A 288 18.60 -4.20 8.28
N CYS A 289 18.29 -3.22 7.44
CA CYS A 289 19.28 -2.70 6.50
C CYS A 289 20.49 -2.05 7.20
N CYS A 290 20.28 -1.34 8.30
CA CYS A 290 21.35 -0.73 9.09
C CYS A 290 22.26 -1.80 9.75
N ASP A 291 21.67 -2.83 10.34
CA ASP A 291 22.39 -3.93 11.01
C ASP A 291 23.30 -4.68 10.02
N PHE A 292 22.82 -4.90 8.80
CA PHE A 292 23.57 -5.56 7.74
C PHE A 292 24.37 -4.59 6.85
N LYS A 293 24.47 -3.30 7.21
CA LYS A 293 25.17 -2.24 6.45
C LYS A 293 24.72 -2.15 4.98
N ARG A 294 23.48 -2.50 4.71
CA ARG A 294 22.85 -2.41 3.38
C ARG A 294 22.35 -0.98 3.14
N LYS A 295 22.69 -0.40 2.00
CA LYS A 295 22.10 0.88 1.59
C LYS A 295 20.59 0.69 1.39
N TYR A 296 19.80 1.67 1.82
CA TYR A 296 18.35 1.63 1.65
C TYR A 296 17.77 3.00 1.33
N ARG A 297 16.65 3.00 0.65
CA ARG A 297 15.78 4.17 0.48
C ARG A 297 14.33 3.75 0.56
N VAL A 298 13.51 4.63 1.16
CA VAL A 298 12.05 4.54 1.16
C VAL A 298 11.52 5.78 0.45
N VAL A 299 10.73 5.59 -0.62
CA VAL A 299 10.36 6.70 -1.50
C VAL A 299 8.84 6.83 -1.64
N GLN A 300 8.40 8.09 -1.80
CA GLN A 300 7.03 8.45 -2.16
C GLN A 300 6.98 8.86 -3.62
N ILE A 301 6.02 8.34 -4.39
CA ILE A 301 5.76 8.81 -5.75
C ILE A 301 4.51 9.71 -5.80
N PRO A 302 4.51 10.76 -6.65
CA PRO A 302 3.39 11.69 -6.73
C PRO A 302 2.16 11.14 -7.47
N HIS A 303 2.33 10.04 -8.23
CA HIS A 303 1.25 9.42 -9.00
C HIS A 303 0.19 8.83 -8.06
N THR A 304 -1.10 9.07 -8.36
CA THR A 304 -2.19 8.47 -7.60
C THR A 304 -2.38 7.03 -8.05
N CYS A 305 -1.94 6.11 -7.21
CA CYS A 305 -1.97 4.68 -7.49
C CYS A 305 -3.21 3.96 -6.95
N CYS A 306 -3.87 4.56 -5.95
CA CYS A 306 -4.92 3.91 -5.21
C CYS A 306 -6.02 4.89 -4.79
N TRP A 307 -7.27 4.44 -4.86
CA TRP A 307 -8.43 5.14 -4.33
C TRP A 307 -9.13 4.26 -3.30
N THR A 308 -9.54 4.88 -2.20
CA THR A 308 -10.30 4.22 -1.12
C THR A 308 -11.54 5.03 -0.80
N GLU A 309 -12.57 4.39 -0.29
CA GLU A 309 -13.77 5.07 0.15
C GLU A 309 -13.61 5.53 1.60
N GLY A 310 -13.73 6.84 1.82
CA GLY A 310 -13.72 7.43 3.16
C GLY A 310 -15.12 7.54 3.75
N PRO A 311 -15.24 7.72 5.10
CA PRO A 311 -16.51 7.92 5.77
C PRO A 311 -17.24 9.14 5.20
N SER A 312 -18.50 8.94 4.82
CA SER A 312 -19.31 9.98 4.16
C SER A 312 -19.91 10.98 5.14
N THR A 313 -19.92 10.69 6.44
CA THR A 313 -20.52 11.51 7.50
C THR A 313 -19.65 11.54 8.75
N LEU A 314 -19.82 12.58 9.59
CA LEU A 314 -19.14 12.65 10.90
C LEU A 314 -19.47 11.44 11.80
N HIS A 315 -20.69 10.93 11.74
CA HIS A 315 -21.09 9.75 12.52
C HIS A 315 -20.29 8.50 12.11
N MET A 316 -20.01 8.33 10.81
CA MET A 316 -19.16 7.22 10.32
C MET A 316 -17.67 7.43 10.67
N LEU A 317 -17.23 8.69 10.77
CA LEU A 317 -15.85 9.02 11.13
C LEU A 317 -15.55 8.72 12.62
N TYR A 318 -16.56 8.78 13.50
CA TYR A 318 -16.41 8.52 14.94
C TYR A 318 -16.63 7.06 15.36
N ARG A 319 -16.89 6.17 14.40
CA ARG A 319 -16.96 4.71 14.62
C ARG A 319 -15.62 4.04 14.37
#